data_f42a5f98a66c658f1b60ade378cb34b0
#
_entry.id   f42a5f98a66c658f1b60ade378cb34b0
#
_cell.length_a   1.000
_cell.length_b   1.000
_cell.length_c   1.000
_cell.angle_alpha   90.00
_cell.angle_beta   90.00
_cell.angle_gamma   90.00
#
_symmetry.space_group_name_H-M   'P 1'
#
loop_
_entity.id
_entity.type
_entity.pdbx_description
1 polymer ?
#
loop_
_entity_poly.entity_id
_entity_poly.type
_entity_poly.pdbx_seq_one_letter_code
_entity_poly.pdbx_strand_id
1 'polypeptide(L)'
;MGRIACCKAGERLISSGQSASYSGMISKEDVISQIRAAFRDNEYPGDNFLCGSFEGSEAYEETSAFKGKTEWEKLESAILDAHSSVLSFFSEGAFRFFLPAYLIADLREELLNAEPLFHLTSFSATSIQVPVGSRVFTRTSGGSTLMNPRRYGAITFSDSARFRLSVFTREEARAIVTYLNYKQQTDTYELNTRQIDDALNVFWLDRAEHSPSAENLKTYLREEKEFLGYLLKKNSE
;
A
#
# COMPACT_ATOMS: atom_id res chain seq x y z
N MET A 1 -14.96 -18.02 -69.66
CA MET A 1 -16.27 -17.84 -68.99
C MET A 1 -16.17 -18.45 -67.63
N GLY A 2 -15.95 -17.63 -66.58
CA GLY A 2 -15.84 -18.09 -65.20
C GLY A 2 -16.46 -17.00 -64.33
N ARG A 3 -17.54 -17.30 -63.68
CA ARG A 3 -18.31 -16.38 -62.82
C ARG A 3 -17.60 -16.19 -61.50
N ILE A 4 -17.39 -14.96 -61.09
CA ILE A 4 -16.88 -14.51 -59.81
C ILE A 4 -18.05 -14.53 -58.80
N ALA A 5 -17.94 -15.32 -57.73
CA ALA A 5 -18.89 -15.38 -56.66
C ALA A 5 -18.59 -14.26 -55.64
N CYS A 6 -19.59 -13.43 -55.40
CA CYS A 6 -19.55 -12.32 -54.44
C CYS A 6 -19.77 -12.86 -53.02
N CYS A 7 -18.76 -12.77 -52.16
CA CYS A 7 -18.89 -13.08 -50.72
C CYS A 7 -19.54 -11.89 -49.99
N LYS A 8 -20.68 -12.15 -49.35
CA LYS A 8 -21.39 -11.22 -48.46
C LYS A 8 -20.59 -10.98 -47.20
N ALA A 9 -20.41 -9.70 -46.91
CA ALA A 9 -19.87 -9.21 -45.62
C ALA A 9 -20.84 -9.56 -44.49
N GLY A 10 -20.33 -10.31 -43.50
CA GLY A 10 -21.06 -10.59 -42.29
C GLY A 10 -20.97 -9.37 -41.36
N GLU A 11 -22.12 -8.80 -41.06
CA GLU A 11 -22.28 -7.80 -40.01
C GLU A 11 -21.94 -8.41 -38.65
N ARG A 12 -20.86 -7.92 -38.01
CA ARG A 12 -20.60 -8.19 -36.60
C ARG A 12 -21.51 -7.31 -35.75
N LEU A 13 -22.46 -7.94 -35.08
CA LEU A 13 -23.20 -7.35 -33.97
C LEU A 13 -22.20 -6.94 -32.89
N ILE A 14 -21.97 -5.64 -32.74
CA ILE A 14 -21.28 -5.06 -31.60
C ILE A 14 -22.25 -5.17 -30.43
N SER A 15 -22.02 -6.16 -29.57
CA SER A 15 -22.66 -6.25 -28.28
C SER A 15 -22.29 -4.98 -27.49
N SER A 16 -23.28 -4.13 -27.29
CA SER A 16 -23.19 -2.97 -26.40
C SER A 16 -23.03 -3.48 -24.95
N GLY A 17 -21.78 -3.63 -24.53
CA GLY A 17 -21.47 -3.81 -23.12
C GLY A 17 -22.01 -2.61 -22.35
N GLN A 18 -22.96 -2.86 -21.49
CA GLN A 18 -23.46 -1.88 -20.54
C GLN A 18 -22.27 -1.47 -19.66
N SER A 19 -21.72 -0.29 -19.96
CA SER A 19 -20.90 0.45 -19.00
C SER A 19 -21.83 0.85 -17.85
N ALA A 20 -21.77 0.12 -16.76
CA ALA A 20 -22.38 0.54 -15.51
C ALA A 20 -21.67 1.83 -15.09
N SER A 21 -22.23 2.95 -15.44
CA SER A 21 -21.85 4.25 -14.91
C SER A 21 -22.26 4.28 -13.43
N TYR A 22 -21.35 3.87 -12.55
CA TYR A 22 -21.43 4.16 -11.12
C TYR A 22 -21.16 5.66 -10.96
N SER A 23 -22.14 6.51 -11.22
CA SER A 23 -22.10 7.94 -10.89
C SER A 23 -22.72 8.19 -9.51
N GLY A 24 -22.28 7.44 -8.50
CA GLY A 24 -22.56 7.72 -7.10
C GLY A 24 -21.23 7.88 -6.37
N MET A 25 -21.02 9.03 -5.73
CA MET A 25 -19.87 9.21 -4.85
C MET A 25 -19.98 8.17 -3.74
N ILE A 26 -18.94 7.34 -3.56
CA ILE A 26 -18.92 6.33 -2.51
C ILE A 26 -18.99 7.03 -1.15
N SER A 27 -19.79 6.51 -0.22
CA SER A 27 -19.90 7.10 1.10
C SER A 27 -18.67 6.78 1.97
N LYS A 28 -18.40 7.63 2.94
CA LYS A 28 -17.35 7.40 3.93
C LYS A 28 -17.54 6.07 4.66
N GLU A 29 -18.75 5.75 5.01
CA GLU A 29 -19.15 4.53 5.70
C GLU A 29 -18.90 3.28 4.85
N ASP A 30 -19.12 3.36 3.54
CA ASP A 30 -18.83 2.26 2.61
C ASP A 30 -17.30 2.03 2.50
N VAL A 31 -16.52 3.10 2.47
CA VAL A 31 -15.05 3.00 2.47
C VAL A 31 -14.56 2.33 3.76
N ILE A 32 -15.06 2.77 4.93
CA ILE A 32 -14.72 2.17 6.23
C ILE A 32 -15.10 0.68 6.25
N SER A 33 -16.28 0.34 5.74
CA SER A 33 -16.75 -1.05 5.67
C SER A 33 -15.84 -1.91 4.80
N GLN A 34 -15.40 -1.40 3.64
CA GLN A 34 -14.46 -2.10 2.75
C GLN A 34 -13.09 -2.29 3.40
N ILE A 35 -12.55 -1.28 4.10
CA ILE A 35 -11.31 -1.41 4.85
C ILE A 35 -11.43 -2.51 5.90
N ARG A 36 -12.47 -2.49 6.72
CA ARG A 36 -12.70 -3.53 7.75
C ARG A 36 -12.79 -4.93 7.15
N ALA A 37 -13.52 -5.08 6.05
CA ALA A 37 -13.66 -6.37 5.40
C ALA A 37 -12.32 -6.89 4.84
N ALA A 38 -11.55 -6.02 4.19
CA ALA A 38 -10.30 -6.39 3.55
C ALA A 38 -9.19 -6.76 4.56
N PHE A 39 -9.16 -6.08 5.71
CA PHE A 39 -8.11 -6.25 6.72
C PHE A 39 -8.50 -7.14 7.90
N ARG A 40 -9.69 -7.76 7.86
CA ARG A 40 -10.25 -8.56 8.96
C ARG A 40 -9.31 -9.67 9.44
N ASP A 41 -8.69 -10.38 8.51
CA ASP A 41 -7.90 -11.57 8.77
C ASP A 41 -6.40 -11.27 8.93
N ASN A 42 -6.04 -10.01 9.15
CA ASN A 42 -4.66 -9.64 9.40
C ASN A 42 -4.18 -10.16 10.74
N GLU A 43 -3.06 -10.85 10.72
CA GLU A 43 -2.43 -11.39 11.91
C GLU A 43 -1.50 -10.35 12.57
N TYR A 44 -1.61 -10.21 13.89
CA TYR A 44 -0.68 -9.42 14.69
C TYR A 44 0.74 -9.97 14.55
N PRO A 45 1.74 -9.13 14.22
CA PRO A 45 3.09 -9.63 13.95
C PRO A 45 3.81 -10.19 15.19
N GLY A 46 3.40 -9.75 16.39
CA GLY A 46 4.02 -10.06 17.68
C GLY A 46 4.87 -8.90 18.19
N ASP A 47 4.94 -8.72 19.50
CA ASP A 47 5.57 -7.58 20.19
C ASP A 47 7.03 -7.35 19.78
N ASN A 48 7.78 -8.40 19.51
CA ASN A 48 9.18 -8.32 19.11
C ASN A 48 9.39 -7.93 17.64
N PHE A 49 8.32 -7.91 16.85
CA PHE A 49 8.37 -7.67 15.41
C PHE A 49 7.64 -6.39 14.97
N LEU A 50 7.40 -5.47 15.90
CA LEU A 50 6.74 -4.21 15.60
C LEU A 50 7.68 -3.22 14.92
N CYS A 51 8.92 -3.13 15.41
CA CYS A 51 9.90 -2.16 14.92
C CYS A 51 10.63 -2.70 13.69
N GLY A 52 10.62 -1.93 12.61
CA GLY A 52 11.36 -2.21 11.37
C GLY A 52 12.66 -1.40 11.24
N SER A 53 12.89 -0.42 12.13
CA SER A 53 14.10 0.39 12.16
C SER A 53 14.88 0.11 13.44
N PHE A 54 16.20 0.04 13.32
CA PHE A 54 17.12 -0.21 14.44
C PHE A 54 18.10 0.97 14.64
N GLU A 55 17.79 2.12 14.06
CA GLU A 55 18.59 3.32 14.19
C GLU A 55 17.96 4.25 15.24
N GLY A 56 18.71 4.48 16.32
CA GLY A 56 18.28 5.34 17.42
C GLY A 56 17.26 4.70 18.36
N SER A 57 16.83 5.44 19.40
CA SER A 57 15.84 5.00 20.38
C SER A 57 14.40 5.32 19.98
N GLU A 58 14.19 6.36 19.17
CA GLU A 58 12.87 6.87 18.80
C GLU A 58 11.98 5.79 18.16
N ALA A 59 12.52 5.05 17.20
CA ALA A 59 11.79 3.98 16.54
C ALA A 59 11.28 2.91 17.53
N TYR A 60 12.09 2.58 18.52
CA TYR A 60 11.73 1.62 19.55
C TYR A 60 10.70 2.19 20.54
N GLU A 61 10.86 3.43 20.94
CA GLU A 61 9.93 4.12 21.87
C GLU A 61 8.56 4.24 21.23
N GLU A 62 8.47 4.73 20.01
CA GLU A 62 7.22 4.88 19.24
C GLU A 62 6.52 3.53 19.05
N THR A 63 7.22 2.51 18.60
CA THR A 63 6.61 1.20 18.35
C THR A 63 6.24 0.45 19.63
N SER A 64 6.88 0.75 20.76
CA SER A 64 6.63 0.09 22.04
C SER A 64 5.22 0.34 22.59
N ALA A 65 4.61 1.48 22.27
CA ALA A 65 3.23 1.82 22.63
C ALA A 65 2.18 0.87 22.02
N PHE A 66 2.56 0.15 20.96
CA PHE A 66 1.70 -0.79 20.24
C PHE A 66 1.87 -2.25 20.67
N LYS A 67 2.75 -2.54 21.64
CA LYS A 67 2.90 -3.89 22.22
C LYS A 67 1.60 -4.35 22.87
N GLY A 68 1.25 -5.61 22.63
CA GLY A 68 0.01 -6.19 23.14
C GLY A 68 -1.28 -5.69 22.48
N LYS A 69 -1.19 -4.80 21.50
CA LYS A 69 -2.36 -4.30 20.75
C LYS A 69 -2.73 -5.26 19.62
N THR A 70 -3.26 -6.41 19.98
CA THR A 70 -3.53 -7.54 19.08
C THR A 70 -4.80 -7.39 18.24
N GLU A 71 -5.60 -6.34 18.48
CA GLU A 71 -6.85 -6.07 17.77
C GLU A 71 -6.84 -4.61 17.27
N TRP A 72 -6.43 -4.42 16.02
CA TRP A 72 -6.31 -3.09 15.42
C TRP A 72 -7.64 -2.32 15.39
N GLU A 73 -8.78 -3.02 15.30
CA GLU A 73 -10.12 -2.40 15.29
C GLU A 73 -10.49 -1.73 16.61
N LYS A 74 -9.82 -2.10 17.71
CA LYS A 74 -10.06 -1.55 19.05
C LYS A 74 -9.11 -0.43 19.43
N LEU A 75 -8.23 -0.02 18.53
CA LEU A 75 -7.32 1.08 18.80
C LEU A 75 -8.06 2.40 18.86
N GLU A 76 -7.81 3.16 19.91
CA GLU A 76 -8.32 4.51 20.07
C GLU A 76 -7.51 5.48 19.21
N SER A 77 -8.18 6.41 18.54
CA SER A 77 -7.55 7.45 17.71
C SER A 77 -6.53 8.29 18.48
N ALA A 78 -6.75 8.49 19.77
CA ALA A 78 -5.82 9.21 20.64
C ALA A 78 -4.43 8.54 20.71
N ILE A 79 -4.35 7.21 20.71
CA ILE A 79 -3.07 6.47 20.68
C ILE A 79 -2.43 6.61 19.30
N LEU A 80 -3.22 6.52 18.25
CA LEU A 80 -2.75 6.65 16.88
C LEU A 80 -2.15 8.03 16.64
N ASP A 81 -2.79 9.06 17.13
CA ASP A 81 -2.37 10.45 16.92
C ASP A 81 -1.21 10.86 17.83
N ALA A 82 -1.14 10.31 19.06
CA ALA A 82 -0.02 10.53 19.98
C ALA A 82 1.31 9.98 19.45
N HIS A 83 1.26 8.93 18.61
CA HIS A 83 2.40 8.28 17.99
C HIS A 83 2.38 8.49 16.47
N SER A 84 2.32 9.74 16.04
CA SER A 84 2.12 10.11 14.63
C SER A 84 3.24 9.64 13.69
N SER A 85 4.47 9.51 14.19
CA SER A 85 5.65 9.06 13.43
C SER A 85 5.77 7.54 13.32
N VAL A 86 5.02 6.76 14.10
CA VAL A 86 5.19 5.31 14.22
C VAL A 86 5.02 4.56 12.89
N LEU A 87 4.18 5.07 12.00
CA LEU A 87 4.02 4.50 10.66
C LEU A 87 5.33 4.46 9.87
N SER A 88 6.29 5.33 10.15
CA SER A 88 7.63 5.29 9.56
C SER A 88 8.51 4.19 10.14
N PHE A 89 8.26 3.79 11.37
CA PHE A 89 9.11 2.88 12.14
C PHE A 89 8.62 1.44 12.20
N PHE A 90 7.35 1.20 11.91
CA PHE A 90 6.82 -0.16 11.88
C PHE A 90 7.57 -1.05 10.89
N SER A 91 7.73 -2.33 11.23
CA SER A 91 8.02 -3.38 10.26
C SER A 91 6.93 -3.45 9.19
N GLU A 92 7.20 -4.11 8.07
CA GLU A 92 6.19 -4.26 7.03
C GLU A 92 4.95 -5.00 7.55
N GLY A 93 5.16 -6.05 8.38
CA GLY A 93 4.07 -6.77 9.01
C GLY A 93 3.25 -5.92 9.98
N ALA A 94 3.92 -5.09 10.80
CA ALA A 94 3.26 -4.18 11.72
C ALA A 94 2.53 -3.05 10.97
N PHE A 95 3.16 -2.49 9.95
CA PHE A 95 2.54 -1.48 9.09
C PHE A 95 1.25 -2.00 8.46
N ARG A 96 1.30 -3.20 7.85
CA ARG A 96 0.10 -3.84 7.29
C ARG A 96 -0.98 -4.06 8.34
N PHE A 97 -0.60 -4.49 9.55
CA PHE A 97 -1.56 -4.80 10.62
C PHE A 97 -2.25 -3.55 11.16
N PHE A 98 -1.51 -2.46 11.40
CA PHE A 98 -2.05 -1.25 12.05
C PHE A 98 -2.61 -0.22 11.06
N LEU A 99 -2.22 -0.25 9.78
CA LEU A 99 -2.66 0.72 8.78
C LEU A 99 -4.19 0.92 8.74
N PRO A 100 -5.04 -0.13 8.77
CA PRO A 100 -6.49 0.07 8.68
C PRO A 100 -7.06 0.91 9.81
N ALA A 101 -6.50 0.85 11.02
CA ALA A 101 -6.90 1.72 12.13
C ALA A 101 -6.64 3.20 11.80
N TYR A 102 -5.46 3.51 11.26
CA TYR A 102 -5.11 4.87 10.83
C TYR A 102 -6.01 5.37 9.70
N LEU A 103 -6.30 4.54 8.69
CA LEU A 103 -7.17 4.93 7.58
C LEU A 103 -8.60 5.24 8.05
N ILE A 104 -9.12 4.46 8.99
CA ILE A 104 -10.47 4.67 9.55
C ILE A 104 -10.51 5.92 10.43
N ALA A 105 -9.48 6.14 11.27
CA ALA A 105 -9.39 7.34 12.10
C ALA A 105 -9.25 8.62 11.24
N ASP A 106 -8.46 8.57 10.16
CA ASP A 106 -8.35 9.68 9.20
C ASP A 106 -9.68 9.97 8.49
N LEU A 107 -10.39 8.94 8.03
CA LEU A 107 -11.73 9.11 7.43
C LEU A 107 -12.73 9.74 8.41
N ARG A 108 -12.58 9.49 9.70
CA ARG A 108 -13.42 10.08 10.76
C ARG A 108 -12.95 11.47 11.20
N GLU A 109 -11.85 11.95 10.64
CA GLU A 109 -11.25 13.24 11.01
C GLU A 109 -10.82 13.29 12.49
N GLU A 110 -10.38 12.14 13.02
CA GLU A 110 -9.96 11.97 14.42
C GLU A 110 -8.44 12.11 14.60
N LEU A 111 -7.68 12.31 13.52
CA LEU A 111 -6.22 12.48 13.53
C LEU A 111 -5.87 13.96 13.31
N LEU A 112 -4.97 14.49 14.14
CA LEU A 112 -4.46 15.86 14.04
C LEU A 112 -3.00 15.91 13.57
N ASN A 113 -2.22 14.90 13.94
CA ASN A 113 -0.77 14.85 13.74
C ASN A 113 -0.35 13.68 12.84
N ALA A 114 -1.09 12.57 12.87
CA ALA A 114 -0.77 11.40 12.05
C ALA A 114 -1.34 11.56 10.63
N GLU A 115 -0.49 11.36 9.64
CA GLU A 115 -0.81 11.52 8.22
C GLU A 115 -0.68 10.20 7.44
N PRO A 116 -1.63 9.26 7.53
CA PRO A 116 -1.54 7.98 6.82
C PRO A 116 -1.50 8.16 5.30
N LEU A 117 -2.11 9.22 4.76
CA LEU A 117 -2.08 9.53 3.34
C LEU A 117 -0.64 9.72 2.83
N PHE A 118 0.21 10.42 3.59
CA PHE A 118 1.62 10.61 3.25
C PHE A 118 2.33 9.27 3.02
N HIS A 119 2.10 8.27 3.88
CA HIS A 119 2.72 6.96 3.77
C HIS A 119 2.24 6.14 2.57
N LEU A 120 1.08 6.45 2.04
CA LEU A 120 0.51 5.78 0.86
C LEU A 120 0.86 6.49 -0.46
N THR A 121 1.33 7.74 -0.41
CA THR A 121 1.54 8.57 -1.61
C THR A 121 2.97 9.07 -1.79
N SER A 122 3.87 8.89 -0.82
CA SER A 122 5.22 9.47 -0.82
C SER A 122 6.24 8.77 -1.74
N PHE A 123 5.78 8.08 -2.79
CA PHE A 123 6.64 7.46 -3.80
C PHE A 123 6.40 7.99 -5.22
N SER A 124 6.15 9.24 -5.34
CA SER A 124 5.80 9.93 -6.59
C SER A 124 6.83 9.86 -7.72
N ALA A 125 8.02 9.30 -7.50
CA ALA A 125 8.97 9.08 -8.58
C ALA A 125 8.61 7.83 -9.39
N THR A 126 7.89 8.04 -10.48
CA THR A 126 7.49 7.00 -11.45
C THR A 126 8.64 6.45 -12.27
N SER A 127 9.73 7.17 -12.34
CA SER A 127 10.88 6.80 -13.14
C SER A 127 12.18 6.97 -12.36
N ILE A 128 12.97 5.90 -12.32
CA ILE A 128 14.32 5.92 -11.78
C ILE A 128 15.26 6.16 -12.96
N GLN A 129 16.10 7.17 -12.86
CA GLN A 129 17.19 7.36 -13.79
C GLN A 129 18.38 6.51 -13.35
N VAL A 130 18.72 5.49 -14.13
CA VAL A 130 19.84 4.62 -13.86
C VAL A 130 21.02 5.01 -14.75
N PRO A 131 22.10 5.56 -14.20
CA PRO A 131 23.29 5.81 -14.97
C PRO A 131 24.01 4.48 -15.28
N VAL A 132 24.26 4.22 -16.56
CA VAL A 132 25.08 3.10 -17.02
C VAL A 132 26.18 3.65 -17.90
N GLY A 133 27.37 3.79 -17.36
CA GLY A 133 28.49 4.48 -18.01
C GLY A 133 28.16 5.96 -18.23
N SER A 134 28.28 6.42 -19.48
CA SER A 134 27.94 7.81 -19.87
C SER A 134 26.45 8.02 -20.28
N ARG A 135 25.62 7.00 -20.15
CA ARG A 135 24.19 7.05 -20.53
C ARG A 135 23.30 6.95 -19.32
N VAL A 136 22.19 7.70 -19.35
CA VAL A 136 21.14 7.63 -18.33
C VAL A 136 19.94 6.93 -18.93
N PHE A 137 19.54 5.82 -18.33
CA PHE A 137 18.34 5.08 -18.70
C PHE A 137 17.21 5.41 -17.73
N THR A 138 16.07 5.76 -18.27
CA THR A 138 14.85 5.88 -17.47
C THR A 138 14.24 4.49 -17.31
N ARG A 139 14.20 3.96 -16.11
CA ARG A 139 13.51 2.73 -15.77
C ARG A 139 12.19 3.06 -15.11
N THR A 140 11.09 2.70 -15.74
CA THR A 140 9.79 2.69 -15.09
C THR A 140 9.77 1.48 -14.16
N SER A 141 9.72 1.68 -12.86
CA SER A 141 9.56 0.58 -11.94
C SER A 141 8.05 0.39 -11.72
N GLY A 142 7.48 -0.50 -12.48
CA GLY A 142 6.13 -1.01 -12.30
C GLY A 142 6.22 -2.52 -12.29
N GLY A 143 5.54 -3.14 -11.39
CA GLY A 143 5.47 -4.60 -11.31
C GLY A 143 4.84 -5.03 -10.00
N SER A 144 3.95 -6.01 -10.08
CA SER A 144 3.22 -6.61 -8.96
C SER A 144 4.06 -7.54 -8.09
N THR A 145 5.38 -7.57 -8.27
CA THR A 145 6.28 -8.38 -7.48
C THR A 145 6.56 -7.76 -6.12
N LEU A 146 6.57 -8.59 -5.09
CA LEU A 146 7.15 -8.21 -3.80
C LEU A 146 8.62 -7.86 -4.00
N MET A 147 8.97 -6.66 -3.58
CA MET A 147 10.36 -6.22 -3.56
C MET A 147 10.88 -6.42 -2.14
N ASN A 148 12.13 -6.85 -1.99
CA ASN A 148 12.74 -7.04 -0.68
C ASN A 148 14.06 -6.26 -0.59
N PRO A 149 14.10 -5.07 0.09
CA PRO A 149 15.31 -4.26 0.22
C PRO A 149 16.40 -5.00 0.94
N ARG A 150 16.03 -5.94 1.80
CA ARG A 150 16.98 -6.79 2.49
C ARG A 150 17.78 -7.68 1.52
N ARG A 151 17.19 -8.00 0.36
CA ARG A 151 17.86 -8.76 -0.71
C ARG A 151 18.49 -7.87 -1.77
N TYR A 152 17.83 -6.75 -2.12
CA TYR A 152 18.21 -5.95 -3.29
C TYR A 152 18.70 -4.55 -2.95
N GLY A 153 18.54 -4.12 -1.70
CA GLY A 153 18.79 -2.76 -1.26
C GLY A 153 17.79 -1.76 -1.82
N ALA A 154 17.29 -0.86 -1.00
CA ALA A 154 16.53 0.29 -1.46
C ALA A 154 17.50 1.43 -1.75
N ILE A 155 17.51 1.93 -2.99
CA ILE A 155 18.43 2.98 -3.46
C ILE A 155 17.80 4.36 -3.30
N THR A 156 16.46 4.43 -3.35
CA THR A 156 15.70 5.68 -3.28
C THR A 156 14.54 5.57 -2.29
N PHE A 157 13.97 6.71 -1.88
CA PHE A 157 12.74 6.74 -1.11
C PHE A 157 11.58 6.02 -1.82
N SER A 158 11.49 6.18 -3.13
CA SER A 158 10.50 5.50 -3.97
C SER A 158 10.65 3.98 -3.92
N ASP A 159 11.88 3.47 -3.98
CA ASP A 159 12.15 2.03 -3.88
C ASP A 159 11.76 1.50 -2.48
N SER A 160 12.11 2.22 -1.43
CA SER A 160 11.76 1.88 -0.05
C SER A 160 10.25 1.86 0.15
N ALA A 161 9.52 2.86 -0.34
CA ALA A 161 8.07 2.94 -0.23
C ALA A 161 7.38 1.79 -0.99
N ARG A 162 7.74 1.57 -2.26
CA ARG A 162 7.20 0.45 -3.07
C ARG A 162 7.37 -0.88 -2.41
N PHE A 163 8.52 -1.08 -1.86
CA PHE A 163 8.92 -2.23 -1.13
C PHE A 163 8.01 -2.48 0.07
N ARG A 164 7.88 -1.49 0.94
CA ARG A 164 7.04 -1.52 2.13
C ARG A 164 5.57 -1.74 1.77
N LEU A 165 5.08 -1.07 0.72
CA LEU A 165 3.70 -1.15 0.27
C LEU A 165 3.40 -2.41 -0.56
N SER A 166 4.39 -3.27 -0.81
CA SER A 166 4.19 -4.55 -1.51
C SER A 166 3.61 -5.66 -0.63
N VAL A 167 3.39 -5.41 0.67
CA VAL A 167 2.92 -6.42 1.65
C VAL A 167 1.41 -6.58 1.73
N PHE A 168 0.67 -5.96 0.84
CA PHE A 168 -0.79 -6.02 0.85
C PHE A 168 -1.33 -7.08 -0.10
N THR A 169 -2.42 -7.74 0.30
CA THR A 169 -3.20 -8.61 -0.58
C THR A 169 -3.94 -7.77 -1.64
N ARG A 170 -4.55 -8.45 -2.62
CA ARG A 170 -5.37 -7.79 -3.62
C ARG A 170 -6.55 -7.05 -3.01
N GLU A 171 -7.21 -7.68 -2.06
CA GLU A 171 -8.37 -7.13 -1.36
C GLU A 171 -8.00 -5.90 -0.54
N GLU A 172 -6.88 -5.96 0.18
CA GLU A 172 -6.33 -4.82 0.93
C GLU A 172 -5.91 -3.69 0.01
N ALA A 173 -5.21 -4.00 -1.10
CA ALA A 173 -4.83 -2.99 -2.09
C ALA A 173 -6.07 -2.31 -2.72
N ARG A 174 -7.16 -3.06 -3.00
CA ARG A 174 -8.43 -2.49 -3.47
C ARG A 174 -9.07 -1.57 -2.45
N ALA A 175 -9.06 -1.93 -1.18
CA ALA A 175 -9.59 -1.07 -0.12
C ALA A 175 -8.75 0.22 0.01
N ILE A 176 -7.43 0.14 -0.14
CA ILE A 176 -6.56 1.32 -0.17
C ILE A 176 -6.86 2.19 -1.41
N VAL A 177 -7.05 1.61 -2.59
CA VAL A 177 -7.49 2.35 -3.79
C VAL A 177 -8.81 3.07 -3.54
N THR A 178 -9.76 2.40 -2.89
CA THR A 178 -11.05 3.03 -2.56
C THR A 178 -10.88 4.20 -1.60
N TYR A 179 -10.04 4.05 -0.57
CA TYR A 179 -9.68 5.13 0.36
C TYR A 179 -9.02 6.31 -0.38
N LEU A 180 -8.04 6.06 -1.23
CA LEU A 180 -7.34 7.10 -1.99
C LEU A 180 -8.29 7.84 -2.94
N ASN A 181 -9.17 7.14 -3.65
CA ASN A 181 -10.17 7.75 -4.51
C ASN A 181 -11.17 8.62 -3.71
N TYR A 182 -11.58 8.18 -2.52
CA TYR A 182 -12.43 8.97 -1.64
C TYR A 182 -11.70 10.25 -1.19
N LYS A 183 -10.46 10.14 -0.74
CA LYS A 183 -9.64 11.31 -0.35
C LYS A 183 -9.45 12.26 -1.53
N GLN A 184 -9.18 11.76 -2.73
CA GLN A 184 -9.03 12.58 -3.94
C GLN A 184 -10.29 13.40 -4.25
N GLN A 185 -11.47 12.85 -4.00
CA GLN A 185 -12.75 13.52 -4.26
C GLN A 185 -13.14 14.52 -3.16
N THR A 186 -12.68 14.32 -1.94
CA THR A 186 -13.08 15.11 -0.76
C THR A 186 -12.02 16.09 -0.30
N ASP A 187 -10.75 15.87 -0.63
CA ASP A 187 -9.66 16.77 -0.27
C ASP A 187 -9.66 17.99 -1.20
N THR A 188 -9.61 19.17 -0.58
CA THR A 188 -9.57 20.44 -1.31
C THR A 188 -8.14 20.92 -1.59
N TYR A 189 -7.13 20.21 -1.10
CA TYR A 189 -5.73 20.58 -1.26
C TYR A 189 -5.17 20.02 -2.57
N GLU A 190 -4.91 20.88 -3.53
CA GLU A 190 -4.46 20.48 -4.88
C GLU A 190 -3.20 19.60 -4.88
N LEU A 191 -2.28 19.86 -3.94
CA LEU A 191 -1.04 19.07 -3.81
C LEU A 191 -1.35 17.62 -3.44
N ASN A 192 -2.23 17.39 -2.47
CA ASN A 192 -2.64 16.05 -2.05
C ASN A 192 -3.33 15.32 -3.20
N THR A 193 -4.23 15.99 -3.91
CA THR A 193 -4.94 15.43 -5.07
C THR A 193 -3.96 14.95 -6.14
N ARG A 194 -2.92 15.72 -6.45
CA ARG A 194 -1.87 15.32 -7.40
C ARG A 194 -1.06 14.13 -6.90
N GLN A 195 -0.65 14.13 -5.63
CA GLN A 195 0.11 13.03 -5.04
C GLN A 195 -0.70 11.72 -5.02
N ILE A 196 -2.01 11.81 -4.76
CA ILE A 196 -2.91 10.66 -4.83
C ILE A 196 -3.00 10.13 -6.26
N ASP A 197 -3.20 11.01 -7.24
CA ASP A 197 -3.27 10.61 -8.65
C ASP A 197 -1.99 9.91 -9.12
N ASP A 198 -0.84 10.48 -8.80
CA ASP A 198 0.46 9.88 -9.07
C ASP A 198 0.58 8.50 -8.41
N ALA A 199 0.22 8.36 -7.13
CA ALA A 199 0.30 7.12 -6.38
C ALA A 199 -0.62 6.03 -6.93
N LEU A 200 -1.84 6.39 -7.29
CA LEU A 200 -2.81 5.49 -7.92
C LEU A 200 -2.25 4.94 -9.24
N ASN A 201 -1.81 5.82 -10.13
CA ASN A 201 -1.34 5.45 -11.46
C ASN A 201 -0.03 4.67 -11.45
N VAL A 202 0.86 4.98 -10.51
CA VAL A 202 2.23 4.44 -10.46
C VAL A 202 2.32 3.10 -9.75
N PHE A 203 1.41 2.86 -8.79
CA PHE A 203 1.54 1.72 -7.92
C PHE A 203 0.20 1.03 -7.60
N TRP A 204 -0.77 1.77 -7.03
CA TRP A 204 -1.91 1.13 -6.37
C TRP A 204 -2.89 0.44 -7.31
N LEU A 205 -3.15 0.98 -8.51
CA LEU A 205 -4.06 0.35 -9.47
C LEU A 205 -3.51 -1.00 -9.96
N ASP A 206 -2.21 -1.06 -10.26
CA ASP A 206 -1.57 -2.33 -10.63
C ASP A 206 -1.58 -3.32 -9.46
N ARG A 207 -1.32 -2.87 -8.23
CA ARG A 207 -1.38 -3.72 -7.03
C ARG A 207 -2.77 -4.27 -6.76
N ALA A 208 -3.80 -3.47 -6.95
CA ALA A 208 -5.19 -3.90 -6.78
C ALA A 208 -5.62 -5.00 -7.75
N GLU A 209 -4.92 -5.13 -8.89
CA GLU A 209 -5.19 -6.18 -9.88
C GLU A 209 -4.21 -7.37 -9.77
N HIS A 210 -2.94 -7.10 -9.52
CA HIS A 210 -1.84 -8.05 -9.67
C HIS A 210 -1.06 -8.30 -8.37
N SER A 211 -1.66 -8.11 -7.19
CA SER A 211 -0.99 -8.44 -5.93
C SER A 211 -0.54 -9.90 -5.89
N PRO A 212 0.58 -10.19 -5.22
CA PRO A 212 1.05 -11.56 -5.06
C PRO A 212 0.02 -12.41 -4.32
N SER A 213 0.16 -13.72 -4.46
CA SER A 213 -0.71 -14.65 -3.73
C SER A 213 -0.54 -14.51 -2.22
N ALA A 214 -1.58 -14.87 -1.47
CA ALA A 214 -1.54 -14.88 -0.01
C ALA A 214 -0.41 -15.76 0.54
N GLU A 215 -0.07 -16.86 -0.16
CA GLU A 215 1.03 -17.75 0.23
C GLU A 215 2.40 -17.09 0.05
N ASN A 216 2.61 -16.40 -1.07
CA ASN A 216 3.85 -15.63 -1.29
C ASN A 216 4.00 -14.53 -0.24
N LEU A 217 2.91 -13.88 0.13
CA LEU A 217 2.90 -12.87 1.17
C LEU A 217 3.23 -13.46 2.55
N LYS A 218 2.68 -14.62 2.92
CA LYS A 218 3.03 -15.34 4.16
C LYS A 218 4.51 -15.70 4.21
N THR A 219 5.06 -16.18 3.11
CA THR A 219 6.49 -16.49 3.01
C THR A 219 7.34 -15.24 3.21
N TYR A 220 6.98 -14.14 2.57
CA TYR A 220 7.67 -12.86 2.73
C TYR A 220 7.65 -12.35 4.17
N LEU A 221 6.48 -12.35 4.82
CA LEU A 221 6.34 -11.90 6.22
C LEU A 221 7.07 -12.83 7.21
N ARG A 222 7.16 -14.13 6.92
CA ARG A 222 7.99 -15.04 7.70
C ARG A 222 9.48 -14.71 7.57
N GLU A 223 9.97 -14.48 6.35
CA GLU A 223 11.36 -14.05 6.10
C GLU A 223 11.68 -12.73 6.79
N GLU A 224 10.73 -11.81 6.86
CA GLU A 224 10.86 -10.57 7.63
C GLU A 224 11.08 -10.86 9.11
N LYS A 225 10.23 -11.69 9.72
CA LYS A 225 10.34 -12.07 11.13
C LYS A 225 11.67 -12.75 11.45
N GLU A 226 12.13 -13.63 10.58
CA GLU A 226 13.44 -14.29 10.74
C GLU A 226 14.58 -13.27 10.71
N PHE A 227 14.53 -12.33 9.79
CA PHE A 227 15.51 -11.25 9.69
C PHE A 227 15.51 -10.33 10.91
N LEU A 228 14.33 -9.87 11.36
CA LEU A 228 14.19 -9.05 12.56
C LEU A 228 14.67 -9.80 13.81
N GLY A 229 14.35 -11.09 13.93
CA GLY A 229 14.82 -11.94 15.02
C GLY A 229 16.34 -12.09 15.07
N TYR A 230 17.00 -12.14 13.90
CA TYR A 230 18.45 -12.13 13.81
C TYR A 230 19.04 -10.80 14.30
N LEU A 231 18.47 -9.66 13.88
CA LEU A 231 18.94 -8.34 14.28
C LEU A 231 18.78 -8.11 15.79
N LEU A 232 17.68 -8.54 16.37
CA LEU A 232 17.44 -8.45 17.82
C LEU A 232 18.49 -9.20 18.62
N LYS A 233 18.88 -10.40 18.19
CA LYS A 233 19.95 -11.18 18.83
C LYS A 233 21.30 -10.48 18.75
N LYS A 234 21.67 -9.99 17.57
CA LYS A 234 22.94 -9.30 17.35
C LYS A 234 23.10 -8.02 18.18
N ASN A 235 22.00 -7.31 18.42
CA ASN A 235 22.03 -6.08 19.22
C ASN A 235 21.97 -6.33 20.74
N SER A 236 21.80 -7.60 21.17
CA SER A 236 21.79 -8.01 22.58
C SER A 236 23.14 -8.57 23.05
N GLU A 237 24.07 -8.80 22.14
CA GLU A 237 25.47 -9.20 22.38
C GLU A 237 26.39 -7.98 22.42
#